data_0b2c6325af6bd48d5863b6242ceb8a50
#
_entry.id   0b2c6325af6bd48d5863b6242ceb8a50
#
_cell.length_a   1.000
_cell.length_b   1.000
_cell.length_c   1.000
_cell.angle_alpha   90.00
_cell.angle_beta   90.00
_cell.angle_gamma   90.00
#
_symmetry.space_group_name_H-M   'P 1'
#
loop_
_entity.id
_entity.type
_entity.pdbx_description
1 polymer ?
#
loop_
_entity_poly.entity_id
_entity_poly.type
_entity_poly.pdbx_seq_one_letter_code
_entity_poly.pdbx_strand_id
1 'polypeptide(L)'
;MSLKDTIENEYKTALKSKDKNKISTYRLILSSIKDLDIINRSGPNKKDTDDEDIKKLLKKMVKQRAESIDIYKKNNRNDLLKVEQNEYEILTGFLPKQLGEEETKKICADLIAKVGANSIKDMGKVMGELKKTHSDEIDFAKAGPMIKDLLNK
;
A
#
# COMPACT_ATOMS: atom_id res chain seq x y z
N MET A 1 13.14 10.00 12.47
CA MET A 1 13.09 10.49 11.07
C MET A 1 11.73 10.16 10.49
N SER A 2 11.03 11.15 9.93
CA SER A 2 9.73 10.92 9.31
C SER A 2 9.86 10.17 7.98
N LEU A 3 8.77 9.58 7.51
CA LEU A 3 8.73 8.93 6.20
C LEU A 3 9.05 9.93 5.08
N LYS A 4 8.57 11.16 5.19
CA LYS A 4 8.89 12.23 4.25
C LYS A 4 10.39 12.51 4.19
N ASP A 5 11.06 12.62 5.35
CA ASP A 5 12.50 12.82 5.42
C ASP A 5 13.28 11.67 4.77
N THR A 6 12.82 10.45 4.99
CA THR A 6 13.41 9.26 4.36
C THR A 6 13.33 9.36 2.83
N ILE A 7 12.16 9.70 2.29
CA ILE A 7 11.95 9.85 0.85
C ILE A 7 12.82 10.98 0.29
N GLU A 8 12.90 12.12 0.99
CA GLU A 8 13.75 13.25 0.57
C GLU A 8 15.24 12.87 0.54
N ASN A 9 15.70 12.11 1.53
CA ASN A 9 17.08 11.64 1.59
C ASN A 9 17.40 10.65 0.45
N GLU A 10 16.49 9.74 0.17
CA GLU A 10 16.63 8.81 -0.96
C GLU A 10 16.66 9.55 -2.30
N TYR A 11 15.84 10.59 -2.43
CA TYR A 11 15.87 11.47 -3.62
C TYR A 11 17.21 12.16 -3.78
N LYS A 12 17.77 12.72 -2.71
CA LYS A 12 19.11 13.34 -2.75
C LYS A 12 20.18 12.33 -3.15
N THR A 13 20.11 11.11 -2.64
CA THR A 13 21.02 10.02 -3.00
C THR A 13 20.89 9.67 -4.48
N ALA A 14 19.67 9.56 -4.97
CA ALA A 14 19.40 9.28 -6.39
C ALA A 14 19.96 10.39 -7.31
N LEU A 15 19.86 11.65 -6.90
CA LEU A 15 20.45 12.77 -7.64
C LEU A 15 21.97 12.65 -7.74
N LYS A 16 22.63 12.26 -6.65
CA LYS A 16 24.08 12.05 -6.62
C LYS A 16 24.53 10.89 -7.52
N SER A 17 23.77 9.81 -7.51
CA SER A 17 24.07 8.61 -8.32
C SER A 17 23.63 8.76 -9.79
N LYS A 18 22.91 9.82 -10.12
CA LYS A 18 22.37 10.09 -11.47
C LYS A 18 21.44 8.98 -11.98
N ASP A 19 20.76 8.27 -11.08
CA ASP A 19 19.79 7.23 -11.43
C ASP A 19 18.48 7.87 -11.89
N LYS A 20 18.29 7.95 -13.19
CA LYS A 20 17.14 8.63 -13.81
C LYS A 20 15.79 8.06 -13.38
N ASN A 21 15.69 6.73 -13.27
CA ASN A 21 14.45 6.06 -12.88
C ASN A 21 14.07 6.38 -11.44
N LYS A 22 15.02 6.32 -10.52
CA LYS A 22 14.82 6.69 -9.12
C LYS A 22 14.49 8.17 -8.97
N ILE A 23 15.24 9.04 -9.66
CA ILE A 23 14.98 10.49 -9.63
C ILE A 23 13.55 10.80 -10.06
N SER A 24 13.12 10.24 -11.16
CA SER A 24 11.76 10.44 -11.70
C SER A 24 10.70 9.96 -10.71
N THR A 25 10.88 8.78 -10.14
CA THR A 25 9.93 8.19 -9.20
C THR A 25 9.85 8.97 -7.88
N TYR A 26 10.98 9.31 -7.28
CA TYR A 26 11.00 10.11 -6.05
C TYR A 26 10.42 11.51 -6.27
N ARG A 27 10.68 12.12 -7.40
CA ARG A 27 10.10 13.42 -7.77
C ARG A 27 8.57 13.35 -7.83
N LEU A 28 8.05 12.28 -8.43
CA LEU A 28 6.60 12.05 -8.49
C LEU A 28 6.01 11.86 -7.08
N ILE A 29 6.67 11.07 -6.23
CA ILE A 29 6.23 10.85 -4.85
C ILE A 29 6.20 12.17 -4.08
N LEU A 30 7.28 12.94 -4.13
CA LEU A 30 7.39 14.22 -3.41
C LEU A 30 6.38 15.24 -3.91
N SER A 31 6.12 15.30 -5.21
CA SER A 31 5.08 16.14 -5.81
C SER A 31 3.69 15.76 -5.28
N SER A 32 3.40 14.47 -5.21
CA SER A 32 2.14 13.96 -4.68
C SER A 32 1.96 14.27 -3.19
N ILE A 33 3.04 14.18 -2.40
CA ILE A 33 3.03 14.58 -0.99
C ILE A 33 2.75 16.07 -0.84
N LYS A 34 3.34 16.90 -1.70
CA LYS A 34 3.11 18.34 -1.70
C LYS A 34 1.64 18.67 -1.98
N ASP A 35 1.04 17.99 -2.95
CA ASP A 35 -0.38 18.16 -3.26
C ASP A 35 -1.25 17.74 -2.06
N LEU A 36 -0.89 16.66 -1.39
CA LEU A 36 -1.58 16.21 -0.17
C LEU A 36 -1.43 17.22 0.97
N ASP A 37 -0.25 17.81 1.15
CA ASP A 37 -0.02 18.88 2.13
C ASP A 37 -0.96 20.08 1.87
N ILE A 38 -1.13 20.48 0.63
CA ILE A 38 -2.02 21.57 0.24
C ILE A 38 -3.47 21.23 0.59
N ILE A 39 -3.92 20.02 0.28
CA ILE A 39 -5.27 19.56 0.59
C ILE A 39 -5.50 19.54 2.10
N ASN A 40 -4.57 19.00 2.86
CA ASN A 40 -4.69 18.90 4.32
C ASN A 40 -4.72 20.26 5.01
N ARG A 41 -4.00 21.25 4.48
CA ARG A 41 -3.93 22.61 5.06
C ARG A 41 -5.06 23.53 4.63
N SER A 42 -5.70 23.26 3.49
CA SER A 42 -6.77 24.12 2.94
C SER A 42 -8.19 23.66 3.28
N GLY A 43 -8.34 22.45 3.86
CA GLY A 43 -9.65 21.91 4.23
C GLY A 43 -10.21 22.47 5.54
N PRO A 44 -11.46 22.14 5.87
CA PRO A 44 -12.09 22.57 7.12
C PRO A 44 -11.39 21.99 8.36
N ASN A 45 -10.77 20.82 8.23
CA ASN A 45 -10.01 20.15 9.28
C ASN A 45 -8.50 20.26 8.96
N LYS A 46 -7.97 21.48 9.10
CA LYS A 46 -6.55 21.72 8.84
C LYS A 46 -5.66 20.82 9.71
N LYS A 47 -4.76 20.10 9.06
CA LYS A 47 -3.77 19.26 9.74
C LYS A 47 -2.47 19.21 8.95
N ASP A 48 -1.38 18.85 9.62
CA ASP A 48 -0.15 18.52 8.94
C ASP A 48 -0.23 17.09 8.39
N THR A 49 0.42 16.85 7.26
CA THR A 49 0.51 15.51 6.68
C THR A 49 1.45 14.64 7.52
N ASP A 50 0.94 13.56 8.06
CA ASP A 50 1.71 12.62 8.87
C ASP A 50 2.15 11.38 8.06
N ASP A 51 2.91 10.49 8.71
CA ASP A 51 3.41 9.27 8.08
C ASP A 51 2.28 8.35 7.62
N GLU A 52 1.17 8.29 8.35
CA GLU A 52 0.01 7.49 7.96
C GLU A 52 -0.65 8.00 6.69
N ASP A 53 -0.75 9.32 6.55
CA ASP A 53 -1.26 9.93 5.31
C ASP A 53 -0.36 9.60 4.11
N ILE A 54 0.96 9.64 4.31
CA ILE A 54 1.94 9.29 3.26
C ILE A 54 1.86 7.80 2.93
N LYS A 55 1.71 6.92 3.91
CA LYS A 55 1.52 5.48 3.66
C LYS A 55 0.27 5.20 2.82
N LYS A 56 -0.83 5.86 3.12
CA LYS A 56 -2.07 5.74 2.33
C LYS A 56 -1.86 6.20 0.90
N LEU A 57 -1.16 7.31 0.70
CA LEU A 57 -0.81 7.82 -0.62
C LEU A 57 0.04 6.81 -1.39
N LEU A 58 1.08 6.27 -0.75
CA LEU A 58 1.96 5.26 -1.35
C LEU A 58 1.20 3.98 -1.72
N LYS A 59 0.31 3.51 -0.87
CA LYS A 59 -0.55 2.34 -1.16
C LYS A 59 -1.41 2.57 -2.39
N LYS A 60 -1.98 3.76 -2.55
CA LYS A 60 -2.76 4.14 -3.72
C LYS A 60 -1.89 4.13 -4.99
N MET A 61 -0.69 4.68 -4.90
CA MET A 61 0.26 4.70 -6.02
C MET A 61 0.69 3.28 -6.41
N VAL A 62 0.97 2.42 -5.43
CA VAL A 62 1.30 1.00 -5.66
C VAL A 62 0.17 0.29 -6.38
N LYS A 63 -1.07 0.49 -5.95
CA LYS A 63 -2.25 -0.10 -6.60
C LYS A 63 -2.37 0.34 -8.06
N GLN A 64 -2.19 1.63 -8.32
CA GLN A 64 -2.22 2.17 -9.70
C GLN A 64 -1.13 1.55 -10.57
N ARG A 65 0.08 1.36 -10.04
CA ARG A 65 1.17 0.70 -10.76
C ARG A 65 0.90 -0.78 -11.03
N ALA A 66 0.33 -1.49 -10.07
CA ALA A 66 -0.06 -2.90 -10.25
C ALA A 66 -1.09 -3.06 -11.37
N GLU A 67 -2.09 -2.18 -11.43
CA GLU A 67 -3.09 -2.16 -12.50
C GLU A 67 -2.45 -1.88 -13.87
N SER A 68 -1.55 -0.91 -13.95
CA SER A 68 -0.81 -0.58 -15.17
C SER A 68 0.07 -1.75 -15.63
N ILE A 69 0.75 -2.42 -14.71
CA ILE A 69 1.57 -3.60 -14.99
C ILE A 69 0.74 -4.70 -15.65
N ASP A 70 -0.44 -4.99 -15.09
CA ASP A 70 -1.33 -6.01 -15.65
C ASP A 70 -1.78 -5.65 -17.07
N ILE A 71 -2.12 -4.38 -17.31
CA ILE A 71 -2.53 -3.90 -18.63
C ILE A 71 -1.39 -4.03 -19.63
N TYR A 72 -0.18 -3.62 -19.27
CA TYR A 72 0.98 -3.69 -20.16
C TYR A 72 1.42 -5.13 -20.45
N LYS A 73 1.29 -6.03 -19.49
CA LYS A 73 1.53 -7.47 -19.71
C LYS A 73 0.56 -8.04 -20.72
N LYS A 74 -0.73 -7.73 -20.61
CA LYS A 74 -1.77 -8.20 -21.54
C LYS A 74 -1.58 -7.67 -22.96
N ASN A 75 -1.02 -6.47 -23.10
CA ASN A 75 -0.82 -5.82 -24.38
C ASN A 75 0.61 -5.95 -24.94
N ASN A 76 1.45 -6.76 -24.30
CA ASN A 76 2.84 -7.00 -24.70
C ASN A 76 3.70 -5.71 -24.83
N ARG A 77 3.39 -4.69 -24.03
CA ARG A 77 4.14 -3.43 -24.00
C ARG A 77 5.29 -3.51 -23.00
N ASN A 78 6.31 -4.31 -23.33
CA ASN A 78 7.46 -4.58 -22.47
C ASN A 78 8.28 -3.32 -22.12
N ASP A 79 8.33 -2.35 -23.00
CA ASP A 79 8.97 -1.05 -22.78
C ASP A 79 8.35 -0.29 -21.60
N LEU A 80 7.05 -0.15 -21.61
CA LEU A 80 6.28 0.52 -20.56
C LEU A 80 6.18 -0.33 -19.28
N LEU A 81 6.08 -1.64 -19.45
CA LEU A 81 6.03 -2.60 -18.34
C LEU A 81 7.24 -2.46 -17.42
N LYS A 82 8.46 -2.39 -18.00
CA LYS A 82 9.70 -2.28 -17.24
C LYS A 82 9.74 -1.00 -16.39
N VAL A 83 9.30 0.11 -16.92
CA VAL A 83 9.22 1.40 -16.21
C VAL A 83 8.27 1.30 -15.02
N GLU A 84 7.07 0.77 -15.23
CA GLU A 84 6.08 0.60 -14.17
C GLU A 84 6.54 -0.37 -13.08
N GLN A 85 7.21 -1.45 -13.44
CA GLN A 85 7.77 -2.41 -12.49
C GLN A 85 8.86 -1.77 -11.61
N ASN A 86 9.74 -0.96 -12.19
CA ASN A 86 10.77 -0.24 -11.44
C ASN A 86 10.14 0.74 -10.44
N GLU A 87 9.13 1.50 -10.86
CA GLU A 87 8.39 2.41 -9.98
C GLU A 87 7.68 1.64 -8.86
N TYR A 88 7.06 0.52 -9.19
CA TYR A 88 6.40 -0.35 -8.22
C TYR A 88 7.37 -0.83 -7.13
N GLU A 89 8.56 -1.28 -7.49
CA GLU A 89 9.58 -1.73 -6.55
C GLU A 89 10.04 -0.61 -5.62
N ILE A 90 10.26 0.58 -6.15
CA ILE A 90 10.64 1.75 -5.34
C ILE A 90 9.55 2.11 -4.34
N LEU A 91 8.31 2.17 -4.78
CA LEU A 91 7.16 2.50 -3.94
C LEU A 91 6.96 1.47 -2.82
N THR A 92 7.02 0.18 -3.14
CA THR A 92 6.85 -0.88 -2.16
C THR A 92 7.97 -0.93 -1.13
N GLY A 93 9.16 -0.43 -1.47
CA GLY A 93 10.29 -0.34 -0.56
C GLY A 93 10.05 0.58 0.64
N PHE A 94 9.11 1.51 0.55
CA PHE A 94 8.73 2.41 1.64
C PHE A 94 7.57 1.89 2.49
N LEU A 95 6.93 0.80 2.09
CA LEU A 95 5.80 0.21 2.79
C LEU A 95 6.22 -1.05 3.55
N PRO A 96 5.52 -1.40 4.65
CA PRO A 96 5.72 -2.69 5.29
C PRO A 96 5.52 -3.83 4.28
N LYS A 97 6.28 -4.91 4.46
CA LYS A 97 6.17 -6.07 3.60
C LYS A 97 4.75 -6.63 3.67
N GLN A 98 4.10 -6.75 2.52
CA GLN A 98 2.77 -7.33 2.44
C GLN A 98 2.83 -8.85 2.62
N LEU A 99 1.90 -9.39 3.39
CA LEU A 99 1.79 -10.83 3.60
C LEU A 99 1.21 -11.50 2.35
N GLY A 100 1.72 -12.68 2.01
CA GLY A 100 1.22 -13.50 0.93
C GLY A 100 -0.19 -14.06 1.21
N GLU A 101 -0.84 -14.63 0.20
CA GLU A 101 -2.19 -15.17 0.33
C GLU A 101 -2.29 -16.26 1.39
N GLU A 102 -1.33 -17.18 1.44
CA GLU A 102 -1.31 -18.28 2.42
C GLU A 102 -1.16 -17.76 3.85
N GLU A 103 -0.24 -16.83 4.07
CA GLU A 103 -0.03 -16.20 5.38
C GLU A 103 -1.27 -15.41 5.81
N THR A 104 -1.87 -14.66 4.90
CA THR A 104 -3.11 -13.90 5.14
C THR A 104 -4.24 -14.83 5.52
N LYS A 105 -4.41 -15.92 4.79
CA LYS A 105 -5.45 -16.93 5.07
C LYS A 105 -5.27 -17.56 6.44
N LYS A 106 -4.03 -17.89 6.82
CA LYS A 106 -3.70 -18.45 8.13
C LYS A 106 -4.04 -17.47 9.25
N ILE A 107 -3.69 -16.20 9.11
CA ILE A 107 -4.01 -15.15 10.07
C ILE A 107 -5.53 -14.99 10.20
N CYS A 108 -6.25 -14.98 9.10
CA CYS A 108 -7.72 -14.91 9.11
C CYS A 108 -8.35 -16.09 9.84
N ALA A 109 -7.87 -17.31 9.60
CA ALA A 109 -8.34 -18.51 10.28
C ALA A 109 -8.07 -18.45 11.79
N ASP A 110 -6.88 -18.02 12.20
CA ASP A 110 -6.50 -17.86 13.61
C ASP A 110 -7.37 -16.82 14.31
N LEU A 111 -7.68 -15.70 13.65
CA LEU A 111 -8.55 -14.65 14.20
C LEU A 111 -10.00 -15.14 14.33
N ILE A 112 -10.51 -15.88 13.37
CA ILE A 112 -11.84 -16.48 13.42
C ILE A 112 -11.97 -17.38 14.67
N ALA A 113 -10.96 -18.21 14.92
CA ALA A 113 -10.92 -19.05 16.11
C ALA A 113 -10.81 -18.23 17.40
N LYS A 114 -9.98 -17.20 17.41
CA LYS A 114 -9.75 -16.33 18.58
C LYS A 114 -10.99 -15.56 18.99
N VAL A 115 -11.73 -15.00 18.03
CA VAL A 115 -12.97 -14.22 18.33
C VAL A 115 -14.20 -15.09 18.44
N GLY A 116 -14.10 -16.39 18.18
CA GLY A 116 -15.22 -17.33 18.24
C GLY A 116 -16.26 -17.11 17.14
N ALA A 117 -15.84 -16.65 15.97
CA ALA A 117 -16.74 -16.40 14.85
C ALA A 117 -17.26 -17.72 14.26
N ASN A 118 -18.57 -17.82 14.05
CA ASN A 118 -19.24 -19.02 13.58
C ASN A 118 -19.97 -18.83 12.24
N SER A 119 -20.20 -17.59 11.83
CA SER A 119 -20.99 -17.29 10.64
C SER A 119 -20.55 -15.97 10.00
N ILE A 120 -21.07 -15.70 8.80
CA ILE A 120 -20.85 -14.44 8.07
C ILE A 120 -21.25 -13.21 8.90
N LYS A 121 -22.20 -13.36 9.82
CA LYS A 121 -22.62 -12.27 10.73
C LYS A 121 -21.47 -11.77 11.61
N ASP A 122 -20.50 -12.60 11.88
CA ASP A 122 -19.32 -12.27 12.69
C ASP A 122 -18.16 -11.68 11.87
N MET A 123 -18.32 -11.55 10.56
CA MET A 123 -17.29 -11.01 9.65
C MET A 123 -16.78 -9.63 10.08
N GLY A 124 -17.67 -8.77 10.56
CA GLY A 124 -17.30 -7.44 11.06
C GLY A 124 -16.34 -7.48 12.24
N LYS A 125 -16.50 -8.44 13.16
CA LYS A 125 -15.61 -8.66 14.30
C LYS A 125 -14.22 -9.11 13.84
N VAL A 126 -14.16 -10.06 12.92
CA VAL A 126 -12.91 -10.58 12.37
C VAL A 126 -12.17 -9.48 11.62
N MET A 127 -12.86 -8.73 10.76
CA MET A 127 -12.28 -7.59 10.04
C MET A 127 -11.78 -6.50 10.97
N GLY A 128 -12.51 -6.21 12.04
CA GLY A 128 -12.12 -5.24 13.06
C GLY A 128 -10.82 -5.64 13.76
N GLU A 129 -10.68 -6.89 14.17
CA GLU A 129 -9.44 -7.41 14.76
C GLU A 129 -8.29 -7.43 13.77
N LEU A 130 -8.55 -7.80 12.52
CA LEU A 130 -7.54 -7.80 11.46
C LEU A 130 -6.99 -6.40 11.22
N LYS A 131 -7.85 -5.39 11.16
CA LYS A 131 -7.45 -3.98 11.02
C LYS A 131 -6.64 -3.48 12.22
N LYS A 132 -6.94 -3.95 13.41
CA LYS A 132 -6.21 -3.60 14.64
C LYS A 132 -4.79 -4.14 14.64
N THR A 133 -4.61 -5.40 14.22
CA THR A 133 -3.36 -6.15 14.39
C THR A 133 -2.47 -6.12 13.16
N HIS A 134 -3.04 -6.02 11.96
CA HIS A 134 -2.32 -6.15 10.67
C HIS A 134 -2.71 -5.08 9.65
N SER A 135 -2.97 -3.84 10.09
CA SER A 135 -3.49 -2.77 9.22
C SER A 135 -2.61 -2.47 8.01
N ASP A 136 -1.28 -2.58 8.16
CA ASP A 136 -0.32 -2.19 7.12
C ASP A 136 0.23 -3.38 6.32
N GLU A 137 -0.06 -4.62 6.75
CA GLU A 137 0.56 -5.83 6.20
C GLU A 137 -0.35 -6.61 5.24
N ILE A 138 -1.64 -6.35 5.28
CA ILE A 138 -2.66 -7.12 4.56
C ILE A 138 -3.48 -6.21 3.65
N ASP A 139 -3.75 -6.70 2.43
CA ASP A 139 -4.71 -6.09 1.53
C ASP A 139 -6.13 -6.55 1.94
N PHE A 140 -6.90 -5.65 2.55
CA PHE A 140 -8.24 -5.95 3.03
C PHE A 140 -9.23 -6.27 1.92
N ALA A 141 -8.99 -5.79 0.71
CA ALA A 141 -9.81 -6.15 -0.45
C ALA A 141 -9.70 -7.65 -0.78
N LYS A 142 -8.56 -8.26 -0.50
CA LYS A 142 -8.34 -9.71 -0.66
C LYS A 142 -8.73 -10.49 0.59
N ALA A 143 -8.50 -9.93 1.77
CA ALA A 143 -8.83 -10.57 3.04
C ALA A 143 -10.34 -10.77 3.25
N GLY A 144 -11.15 -9.82 2.84
CA GLY A 144 -12.61 -9.90 2.97
C GLY A 144 -13.20 -11.17 2.36
N PRO A 145 -12.97 -11.46 1.08
CA PRO A 145 -13.41 -12.72 0.46
C PRO A 145 -12.86 -13.98 1.14
N MET A 146 -11.61 -13.96 1.61
CA MET A 146 -11.00 -15.09 2.32
C MET A 146 -11.74 -15.40 3.62
N ILE A 147 -12.04 -14.36 4.42
CA ILE A 147 -12.81 -14.50 5.68
C ILE A 147 -14.20 -15.05 5.39
N LYS A 148 -14.85 -14.51 4.37
CA LYS A 148 -16.18 -14.98 3.94
C LYS A 148 -16.17 -16.46 3.60
N ASP A 149 -15.19 -16.91 2.83
CA ASP A 149 -15.04 -18.32 2.44
C ASP A 149 -14.80 -19.21 3.66
N LEU A 150 -13.96 -18.77 4.60
CA LEU A 150 -13.67 -19.49 5.83
C LEU A 150 -14.89 -19.60 6.75
N LEU A 151 -15.72 -18.57 6.82
CA LEU A 151 -16.92 -18.55 7.63
C LEU A 151 -18.08 -19.35 7.01
N ASN A 152 -18.05 -19.58 5.71
CA ASN A 152 -19.06 -20.37 4.99
C ASN A 152 -18.83 -21.90 5.02
N LYS A 153 -17.74 -22.37 5.59
CA LYS A 153 -17.42 -23.81 5.68
C LYS A 153 -18.10 -24.50 6.83
#